data_07cbf7343c3a5eeab4eff31afac1634a
#
_entry.id   07cbf7343c3a5eeab4eff31afac1634a
#
_cell.length_a   1.000
_cell.length_b   1.000
_cell.length_c   1.000
_cell.angle_alpha   90.00
_cell.angle_beta   90.00
_cell.angle_gamma   90.00
#
_symmetry.space_group_name_H-M   'P 1'
#
loop_
_entity.id
_entity.type
_entity.pdbx_description
1 polymer ?
#
loop_
_entity_poly.entity_id
_entity_poly.type
_entity_poly.pdbx_seq_one_letter_code
_entity_poly.pdbx_strand_id
1 'polypeptide(L)'
;MSRAFVLVMDSLGIGGAADAEKYGDAGADTLRHIAATRALDIPNLMRLGLGAAAHLSSGKALPGLPASGKISGAYGAAREKSLGKDTPSGHWEMAGVPVMTEWGYFPRTEPCFPATLTDALIARADLPGLLGNCHASGTEIIAKLGDAHVESGKPIVYTSADSVFQIAAHEESFGLARLLELCEIARELVDTYNVGRVIARPFDGPSGSYVRTGNRRDYSLPPPEPTLLDRFDGKTVSIG
;
A
#
# COMPACT_ATOMS: atom_id res chain seq x y z
N MET A 1 21.10 20.41 19.78
CA MET A 1 20.51 20.07 18.48
C MET A 1 19.03 19.73 18.72
N SER A 2 18.12 20.38 17.99
CA SER A 2 16.69 20.06 18.04
C SER A 2 16.43 18.79 17.21
N ARG A 3 15.50 17.96 17.65
CA ARG A 3 15.10 16.73 16.95
C ARG A 3 13.59 16.75 16.75
N ALA A 4 13.12 16.26 15.60
CA ALA A 4 11.71 16.01 15.34
C ALA A 4 11.52 14.51 15.03
N PHE A 5 10.45 13.94 15.54
CA PHE A 5 10.06 12.56 15.28
C PHE A 5 8.66 12.56 14.65
N VAL A 6 8.55 11.95 13.48
CA VAL A 6 7.26 11.70 12.84
C VAL A 6 6.93 10.22 13.01
N LEU A 7 5.88 9.92 13.73
CA LEU A 7 5.41 8.55 13.97
C LEU A 7 4.14 8.33 13.17
N VAL A 8 4.23 7.48 12.14
CA VAL A 8 3.09 7.12 11.29
C VAL A 8 2.52 5.79 11.77
N MET A 9 1.25 5.81 12.17
CA MET A 9 0.52 4.58 12.44
C MET A 9 -0.12 4.10 11.13
N ASP A 10 0.55 3.19 10.47
CA ASP A 10 0.08 2.61 9.22
C ASP A 10 -1.29 1.95 9.38
N SER A 11 -2.11 2.05 8.35
CA SER A 11 -3.47 1.49 8.28
C SER A 11 -4.46 2.02 9.34
N LEU A 12 -4.12 3.05 10.10
CA LEU A 12 -5.03 3.70 11.06
C LEU A 12 -5.74 4.89 10.42
N GLY A 13 -6.87 4.66 9.77
CA GLY A 13 -7.75 5.70 9.24
C GLY A 13 -8.63 6.31 10.35
N ILE A 14 -8.78 7.65 10.32
CA ILE A 14 -9.67 8.43 11.20
C ILE A 14 -10.70 9.14 10.31
N GLY A 15 -11.89 8.55 10.18
CA GLY A 15 -12.89 8.94 9.18
C GLY A 15 -12.53 8.44 7.79
N GLY A 16 -13.42 8.65 6.83
CA GLY A 16 -13.22 8.32 5.42
C GLY A 16 -12.72 9.53 4.62
N ALA A 17 -11.94 9.29 3.57
CA ALA A 17 -11.58 10.31 2.60
C ALA A 17 -12.81 10.82 1.83
N ALA A 18 -12.73 12.02 1.26
CA ALA A 18 -13.86 12.63 0.55
C ALA A 18 -14.27 11.85 -0.70
N ASP A 19 -13.35 11.12 -1.29
CA ASP A 19 -13.50 10.27 -2.47
C ASP A 19 -13.60 8.77 -2.17
N ALA A 20 -13.78 8.38 -0.90
CA ALA A 20 -13.86 6.99 -0.45
C ALA A 20 -14.89 6.18 -1.25
N GLU A 21 -16.01 6.79 -1.65
CA GLU A 21 -17.05 6.13 -2.44
C GLU A 21 -16.54 5.71 -3.83
N LYS A 22 -15.69 6.54 -4.47
CA LYS A 22 -15.07 6.24 -5.77
C LYS A 22 -14.26 4.93 -5.73
N TYR A 23 -13.70 4.60 -4.56
CA TYR A 23 -12.84 3.42 -4.36
C TYR A 23 -13.53 2.27 -3.63
N GLY A 24 -14.83 2.40 -3.35
CA GLY A 24 -15.59 1.37 -2.62
C GLY A 24 -15.31 1.34 -1.11
N ASP A 25 -14.73 2.41 -0.57
CA ASP A 25 -14.36 2.55 0.85
C ASP A 25 -15.35 3.44 1.62
N ALA A 26 -16.55 3.65 1.10
CA ALA A 26 -17.60 4.44 1.77
C ALA A 26 -17.83 3.92 3.20
N GLY A 27 -17.80 4.82 4.18
CA GLY A 27 -17.96 4.48 5.58
C GLY A 27 -16.68 3.99 6.29
N ALA A 28 -15.52 3.98 5.63
CA ALA A 28 -14.25 3.65 6.26
C ALA A 28 -13.97 4.58 7.45
N ASP A 29 -13.67 4.01 8.61
CA ASP A 29 -13.27 4.69 9.85
C ASP A 29 -12.65 3.67 10.81
N THR A 30 -11.41 3.30 10.52
CA THR A 30 -10.72 2.20 11.20
C THR A 30 -10.70 2.38 12.71
N LEU A 31 -10.28 3.56 13.19
CA LEU A 31 -10.17 3.82 14.61
C LEU A 31 -11.54 3.70 15.30
N ARG A 32 -12.60 4.25 14.72
CA ARG A 32 -13.94 4.21 15.30
C ARG A 32 -14.53 2.82 15.27
N HIS A 33 -14.31 2.04 14.21
CA HIS A 33 -14.77 0.65 14.14
C HIS A 33 -14.06 -0.23 15.17
N ILE A 34 -12.76 -0.04 15.39
CA ILE A 34 -12.03 -0.74 16.46
C ILE A 34 -12.62 -0.36 17.83
N ALA A 35 -12.81 0.93 18.08
CA ALA A 35 -13.39 1.41 19.34
C ALA A 35 -14.83 0.92 19.59
N ALA A 36 -15.60 0.68 18.52
CA ALA A 36 -16.96 0.12 18.61
C ALA A 36 -16.98 -1.38 18.95
N THR A 37 -15.91 -2.10 18.59
CA THR A 37 -15.85 -3.56 18.79
C THR A 37 -15.04 -3.99 20.00
N ARG A 38 -14.15 -3.11 20.50
CA ARG A 38 -13.25 -3.40 21.62
C ARG A 38 -13.06 -2.15 22.49
N ALA A 39 -12.99 -2.36 23.78
CA ALA A 39 -12.54 -1.31 24.70
C ALA A 39 -11.07 -0.98 24.40
N LEU A 40 -10.79 0.31 24.19
CA LEU A 40 -9.43 0.79 23.94
C LEU A 40 -8.87 1.40 25.23
N ASP A 41 -7.68 0.97 25.63
CA ASP A 41 -6.89 1.59 26.70
C ASP A 41 -5.70 2.34 26.10
N ILE A 42 -5.94 3.60 25.71
CA ILE A 42 -4.98 4.46 25.02
C ILE A 42 -4.84 5.84 25.69
N PRO A 43 -4.61 5.90 27.02
CA PRO A 43 -4.70 7.15 27.78
C PRO A 43 -3.68 8.20 27.30
N ASN A 44 -2.51 7.80 26.84
CA ASN A 44 -1.50 8.71 26.34
C ASN A 44 -1.89 9.38 25.01
N LEU A 45 -2.45 8.61 24.07
CA LEU A 45 -2.93 9.15 22.80
C LEU A 45 -4.15 10.07 23.02
N MET A 46 -5.04 9.70 23.94
CA MET A 46 -6.16 10.56 24.32
C MET A 46 -5.69 11.86 24.94
N ARG A 47 -4.69 11.82 25.82
CA ARG A 47 -4.07 13.00 26.41
C ARG A 47 -3.34 13.88 25.38
N LEU A 48 -2.81 13.29 24.31
CA LEU A 48 -2.22 14.03 23.18
C LEU A 48 -3.27 14.65 22.26
N GLY A 49 -4.54 14.24 22.34
CA GLY A 49 -5.66 14.84 21.62
C GLY A 49 -6.27 13.95 20.53
N LEU A 50 -5.98 12.63 20.50
CA LEU A 50 -6.50 11.72 19.46
C LEU A 50 -8.03 11.72 19.38
N GLY A 51 -8.74 11.72 20.52
CA GLY A 51 -10.20 11.78 20.54
C GLY A 51 -10.76 13.08 19.93
N ALA A 52 -10.10 14.20 20.19
CA ALA A 52 -10.47 15.50 19.62
C ALA A 52 -10.15 15.54 18.11
N ALA A 53 -9.02 14.99 17.68
CA ALA A 53 -8.69 14.86 16.27
C ALA A 53 -9.70 13.98 15.52
N ALA A 54 -10.12 12.87 16.11
CA ALA A 54 -11.13 11.98 15.54
C ALA A 54 -12.49 12.67 15.40
N HIS A 55 -12.91 13.46 16.42
CA HIS A 55 -14.13 14.24 16.34
C HIS A 55 -14.03 15.35 15.27
N LEU A 56 -12.89 16.02 15.19
CA LEU A 56 -12.65 17.06 14.17
C LEU A 56 -12.71 16.49 12.74
N SER A 57 -12.16 15.30 12.53
CA SER A 57 -12.13 14.63 11.22
C SER A 57 -13.50 14.12 10.78
N SER A 58 -14.22 13.41 11.67
CA SER A 58 -15.42 12.66 11.32
C SER A 58 -16.75 13.27 11.81
N GLY A 59 -16.70 14.30 12.65
CA GLY A 59 -17.86 14.84 13.36
C GLY A 59 -18.43 13.91 14.43
N LYS A 60 -17.79 12.78 14.73
CA LYS A 60 -18.28 11.74 15.63
C LYS A 60 -17.29 11.44 16.75
N ALA A 61 -17.79 11.22 17.96
CA ALA A 61 -16.97 10.76 19.07
C ALA A 61 -16.55 9.28 18.88
N LEU A 62 -15.42 8.91 19.48
CA LEU A 62 -14.99 7.50 19.55
C LEU A 62 -15.84 6.77 20.59
N PRO A 63 -16.43 5.61 20.27
CA PRO A 63 -17.17 4.81 21.23
C PRO A 63 -16.31 4.44 22.46
N GLY A 64 -16.88 4.62 23.65
CA GLY A 64 -16.20 4.29 24.91
C GLY A 64 -15.04 5.20 25.33
N LEU A 65 -14.73 6.23 24.54
CA LEU A 65 -13.65 7.17 24.82
C LEU A 65 -14.19 8.61 24.88
N PRO A 66 -13.77 9.43 25.87
CA PRO A 66 -14.23 10.80 25.98
C PRO A 66 -13.71 11.64 24.81
N ALA A 67 -14.59 12.42 24.19
CA ALA A 67 -14.18 13.38 23.14
C ALA A 67 -13.39 14.56 23.73
N SER A 68 -13.52 14.82 25.02
CA SER A 68 -12.88 15.94 25.71
C SER A 68 -12.20 15.47 26.99
N GLY A 69 -11.04 16.04 27.29
CA GLY A 69 -10.23 15.81 28.48
C GLY A 69 -9.14 16.86 28.53
N LYS A 70 -8.27 16.80 29.54
CA LYS A 70 -7.11 17.68 29.62
C LYS A 70 -6.09 17.25 28.53
N ILE A 71 -6.10 17.98 27.40
CA ILE A 71 -5.14 17.76 26.29
C ILE A 71 -3.84 18.48 26.63
N SER A 72 -2.72 17.75 26.52
CA SER A 72 -1.36 18.26 26.76
C SER A 72 -0.55 18.45 25.46
N GLY A 73 -1.09 18.04 24.34
CA GLY A 73 -0.50 18.19 23.01
C GLY A 73 -1.26 19.20 22.14
N ALA A 74 -0.92 19.23 20.86
CA ALA A 74 -1.72 19.84 19.81
C ALA A 74 -2.33 18.74 18.96
N TYR A 75 -3.52 18.98 18.40
CA TYR A 75 -4.20 18.03 17.51
C TYR A 75 -4.74 18.74 16.28
N GLY A 76 -4.98 18.00 15.25
CA GLY A 76 -5.59 18.48 14.02
C GLY A 76 -6.09 17.31 13.17
N ALA A 77 -6.79 17.64 12.10
CA ALA A 77 -7.19 16.72 11.05
C ALA A 77 -6.78 17.32 9.71
N ALA A 78 -6.18 16.51 8.85
CA ALA A 78 -5.83 16.89 7.50
C ALA A 78 -6.79 16.21 6.52
N ARG A 79 -7.14 16.93 5.46
CA ARG A 79 -7.91 16.36 4.35
C ARG A 79 -6.95 16.09 3.20
N GLU A 80 -6.99 14.90 2.67
CA GLU A 80 -6.23 14.51 1.49
C GLU A 80 -6.60 15.37 0.27
N LYS A 81 -5.59 15.77 -0.50
CA LYS A 81 -5.71 16.49 -1.77
C LYS A 81 -5.27 15.65 -2.95
N SER A 82 -4.44 14.63 -2.70
CA SER A 82 -3.97 13.71 -3.73
C SER A 82 -5.13 13.01 -4.42
N LEU A 83 -5.04 12.90 -5.74
CA LEU A 83 -6.04 12.20 -6.57
C LEU A 83 -5.77 10.70 -6.69
N GLY A 84 -4.57 10.26 -6.35
CA GLY A 84 -4.15 8.87 -6.44
C GLY A 84 -4.32 8.13 -5.13
N LYS A 85 -5.01 6.98 -5.16
CA LYS A 85 -5.11 6.07 -4.02
C LYS A 85 -3.99 5.05 -4.08
N ASP A 86 -2.91 5.30 -3.36
CA ASP A 86 -1.85 4.33 -3.07
C ASP A 86 -1.00 4.83 -1.89
N THR A 87 -0.25 3.93 -1.26
CA THR A 87 0.65 4.24 -0.14
C THR A 87 1.63 5.38 -0.45
N PRO A 88 2.35 5.41 -1.60
CA PRO A 88 3.24 6.52 -1.92
C PRO A 88 2.54 7.87 -1.96
N SER A 89 1.36 7.99 -2.58
CA SER A 89 0.67 9.28 -2.67
C SER A 89 0.38 9.87 -1.29
N GLY A 90 -0.10 9.06 -0.35
CA GLY A 90 -0.34 9.50 1.02
C GLY A 90 0.94 9.94 1.75
N HIS A 91 2.04 9.18 1.58
CA HIS A 91 3.32 9.53 2.20
C HIS A 91 3.94 10.79 1.59
N TRP A 92 3.87 10.95 0.27
CA TRP A 92 4.38 12.16 -0.38
C TRP A 92 3.58 13.39 0.03
N GLU A 93 2.25 13.27 0.11
CA GLU A 93 1.42 14.37 0.58
C GLU A 93 1.72 14.75 2.02
N MET A 94 1.88 13.79 2.94
CA MET A 94 2.35 14.05 4.31
C MET A 94 3.73 14.73 4.34
N ALA A 95 4.57 14.45 3.33
CA ALA A 95 5.87 15.10 3.15
C ALA A 95 5.81 16.39 2.31
N GLY A 96 4.62 16.94 2.07
CA GLY A 96 4.39 18.22 1.43
C GLY A 96 4.24 18.20 -0.10
N VAL A 97 4.14 17.01 -0.71
CA VAL A 97 4.04 16.83 -2.16
C VAL A 97 2.78 16.03 -2.52
N PRO A 98 1.59 16.68 -2.59
CA PRO A 98 0.37 16.01 -3.01
C PRO A 98 0.43 15.59 -4.48
N VAL A 99 -0.13 14.43 -4.80
CA VAL A 99 -0.20 13.90 -6.16
C VAL A 99 -1.45 14.42 -6.84
N MET A 100 -1.29 15.38 -7.73
CA MET A 100 -2.39 16.07 -8.42
C MET A 100 -2.79 15.41 -9.75
N THR A 101 -2.20 14.27 -10.10
CA THR A 101 -2.54 13.46 -11.28
C THR A 101 -3.24 12.18 -10.85
N GLU A 102 -4.25 11.76 -11.60
CA GLU A 102 -4.87 10.47 -11.37
C GLU A 102 -3.91 9.33 -11.74
N TRP A 103 -3.85 8.31 -10.92
CA TRP A 103 -3.09 7.10 -11.21
C TRP A 103 -3.95 6.10 -11.97
N GLY A 104 -3.29 5.21 -12.71
CA GLY A 104 -3.94 4.13 -13.41
C GLY A 104 -4.29 2.96 -12.48
N TYR A 105 -5.45 2.39 -12.69
CA TYR A 105 -5.93 1.20 -11.98
C TYR A 105 -6.36 0.15 -12.98
N PHE A 106 -6.08 -1.08 -12.67
CA PHE A 106 -6.56 -2.19 -13.51
C PHE A 106 -8.01 -2.55 -13.17
N PRO A 107 -8.83 -2.87 -14.18
CA PRO A 107 -10.25 -3.19 -13.98
C PRO A 107 -10.44 -4.46 -13.15
N ARG A 108 -11.58 -4.58 -12.48
CA ARG A 108 -11.96 -5.80 -11.71
C ARG A 108 -12.50 -6.90 -12.61
N THR A 109 -11.98 -7.02 -13.81
CA THR A 109 -12.29 -8.12 -14.75
C THR A 109 -11.25 -9.22 -14.64
N GLU A 110 -11.51 -10.37 -15.17
CA GLU A 110 -10.55 -11.47 -15.31
C GLU A 110 -10.51 -11.89 -16.78
N PRO A 111 -9.40 -11.67 -17.49
CA PRO A 111 -8.15 -11.05 -17.05
C PRO A 111 -8.26 -9.56 -16.72
N CYS A 112 -7.47 -9.06 -15.76
CA CYS A 112 -7.45 -7.65 -15.40
C CYS A 112 -6.37 -6.85 -16.13
N PHE A 113 -5.24 -7.48 -16.48
CA PHE A 113 -4.17 -6.83 -17.24
C PHE A 113 -4.40 -6.99 -18.73
N PRO A 114 -4.18 -5.93 -19.53
CA PRO A 114 -4.30 -6.03 -20.98
C PRO A 114 -3.23 -6.97 -21.57
N ALA A 115 -3.60 -7.71 -22.63
CA ALA A 115 -2.71 -8.65 -23.29
C ALA A 115 -1.39 -8.01 -23.77
N THR A 116 -1.45 -6.76 -24.23
CA THR A 116 -0.25 -6.01 -24.63
C THR A 116 0.78 -5.88 -23.51
N LEU A 117 0.35 -5.73 -22.25
CA LEU A 117 1.24 -5.69 -21.09
C LEU A 117 1.79 -7.08 -20.76
N THR A 118 0.92 -8.08 -20.68
CA THR A 118 1.32 -9.44 -20.29
C THR A 118 2.22 -10.10 -21.33
N ASP A 119 1.93 -9.93 -22.61
CA ASP A 119 2.73 -10.49 -23.71
C ASP A 119 4.11 -9.82 -23.78
N ALA A 120 4.16 -8.49 -23.59
CA ALA A 120 5.43 -7.76 -23.53
C ALA A 120 6.29 -8.21 -22.33
N LEU A 121 5.68 -8.45 -21.17
CA LEU A 121 6.39 -8.94 -19.98
C LEU A 121 6.94 -10.36 -20.21
N ILE A 122 6.13 -11.26 -20.76
CA ILE A 122 6.53 -12.62 -21.11
C ILE A 122 7.73 -12.59 -22.07
N ALA A 123 7.63 -11.80 -23.14
CA ALA A 123 8.66 -11.73 -24.18
C ALA A 123 9.96 -11.10 -23.65
N ARG A 124 9.88 -9.99 -22.89
CA ARG A 124 11.08 -9.29 -22.40
C ARG A 124 11.82 -10.05 -21.30
N ALA A 125 11.11 -10.80 -20.47
CA ALA A 125 11.68 -11.52 -19.35
C ALA A 125 11.90 -13.03 -19.65
N ASP A 126 11.70 -13.47 -20.89
CA ASP A 126 11.82 -14.86 -21.33
C ASP A 126 11.08 -15.83 -20.38
N LEU A 127 9.80 -15.57 -20.17
CA LEU A 127 8.97 -16.35 -19.27
C LEU A 127 8.21 -17.45 -20.01
N PRO A 128 7.97 -18.60 -19.37
CA PRO A 128 7.11 -19.66 -19.94
C PRO A 128 5.62 -19.28 -19.97
N GLY A 129 5.26 -18.12 -19.42
CA GLY A 129 3.91 -17.59 -19.29
C GLY A 129 3.68 -16.94 -17.93
N LEU A 130 2.44 -16.61 -17.62
CA LEU A 130 2.02 -16.00 -16.35
C LEU A 130 0.89 -16.79 -15.72
N LEU A 131 0.75 -16.71 -14.40
CA LEU A 131 -0.39 -17.20 -13.62
C LEU A 131 -1.12 -16.00 -12.99
N GLY A 132 -2.39 -16.20 -12.64
CA GLY A 132 -3.20 -15.17 -11.98
C GLY A 132 -3.86 -14.23 -12.97
N ASN A 133 -3.35 -13.01 -13.16
CA ASN A 133 -3.95 -11.94 -13.96
C ASN A 133 -5.35 -11.55 -13.47
N CYS A 134 -5.47 -11.31 -12.16
CA CYS A 134 -6.74 -11.00 -11.50
C CYS A 134 -6.53 -10.06 -10.30
N HIS A 135 -7.64 -9.56 -9.75
CA HIS A 135 -7.64 -8.94 -8.44
C HIS A 135 -7.59 -10.00 -7.35
N ALA A 136 -6.65 -9.89 -6.42
CA ALA A 136 -6.53 -10.86 -5.33
C ALA A 136 -5.83 -10.29 -4.09
N SER A 137 -6.06 -10.96 -2.95
CA SER A 137 -5.19 -10.89 -1.78
C SER A 137 -3.91 -11.68 -2.06
N GLY A 138 -2.74 -11.10 -1.76
CA GLY A 138 -1.47 -11.78 -1.99
C GLY A 138 -1.31 -13.10 -1.25
N THR A 139 -1.90 -13.24 -0.06
CA THR A 139 -1.87 -14.49 0.69
C THR A 139 -2.74 -15.57 0.04
N GLU A 140 -3.93 -15.18 -0.39
CA GLU A 140 -4.88 -16.11 -1.02
C GLU A 140 -4.41 -16.61 -2.39
N ILE A 141 -3.87 -15.70 -3.22
CA ILE A 141 -3.42 -16.08 -4.55
C ILE A 141 -2.17 -16.96 -4.51
N ILE A 142 -1.26 -16.72 -3.56
CA ILE A 142 -0.10 -17.58 -3.34
C ILE A 142 -0.55 -18.97 -2.89
N ALA A 143 -1.48 -19.06 -1.94
CA ALA A 143 -2.03 -20.35 -1.50
C ALA A 143 -2.73 -21.10 -2.65
N LYS A 144 -3.41 -20.37 -3.56
CA LYS A 144 -4.15 -20.96 -4.70
C LYS A 144 -3.23 -21.40 -5.84
N LEU A 145 -2.20 -20.63 -6.16
CA LEU A 145 -1.40 -20.80 -7.37
C LEU A 145 0.06 -21.18 -7.11
N GLY A 146 0.48 -21.27 -5.85
CA GLY A 146 1.87 -21.57 -5.49
C GLY A 146 2.40 -22.87 -6.07
N ASP A 147 1.62 -23.96 -6.00
CA ASP A 147 2.01 -25.25 -6.56
C ASP A 147 2.17 -25.18 -8.09
N ALA A 148 1.20 -24.59 -8.79
CA ALA A 148 1.27 -24.39 -10.23
C ALA A 148 2.46 -23.50 -10.64
N HIS A 149 2.81 -22.49 -9.81
CA HIS A 149 3.98 -21.66 -10.02
C HIS A 149 5.27 -22.47 -9.90
N VAL A 150 5.44 -23.23 -8.82
CA VAL A 150 6.65 -24.06 -8.57
C VAL A 150 6.83 -25.10 -9.67
N GLU A 151 5.75 -25.73 -10.11
CA GLU A 151 5.76 -26.76 -11.17
C GLU A 151 6.07 -26.17 -12.55
N SER A 152 5.47 -25.03 -12.91
CA SER A 152 5.56 -24.48 -14.27
C SER A 152 6.64 -23.44 -14.46
N GLY A 153 7.19 -22.87 -13.40
CA GLY A 153 8.10 -21.72 -13.44
C GLY A 153 7.44 -20.40 -13.88
N LYS A 154 6.10 -20.36 -13.99
CA LYS A 154 5.35 -19.14 -14.36
C LYS A 154 5.12 -18.28 -13.14
N PRO A 155 5.59 -17.02 -13.11
CA PRO A 155 5.31 -16.11 -11.98
C PRO A 155 3.82 -15.78 -11.88
N ILE A 156 3.37 -15.48 -10.66
CA ILE A 156 1.98 -15.12 -10.37
C ILE A 156 1.86 -13.60 -10.43
N VAL A 157 1.04 -13.08 -11.35
CA VAL A 157 0.76 -11.64 -11.48
C VAL A 157 -0.65 -11.33 -11.02
N TYR A 158 -0.81 -10.26 -10.25
CA TYR A 158 -2.10 -9.85 -9.72
C TYR A 158 -2.10 -8.37 -9.33
N THR A 159 -3.28 -7.82 -9.10
CA THR A 159 -3.47 -6.46 -8.60
C THR A 159 -4.41 -6.44 -7.40
N SER A 160 -4.59 -5.28 -6.80
CA SER A 160 -5.52 -5.02 -5.70
C SER A 160 -6.30 -3.72 -5.95
N ALA A 161 -6.89 -3.16 -4.91
CA ALA A 161 -7.63 -1.89 -5.02
C ALA A 161 -6.72 -0.66 -5.22
N ASP A 162 -5.41 -0.83 -5.00
CA ASP A 162 -4.42 0.25 -5.16
C ASP A 162 -3.88 0.30 -6.60
N SER A 163 -3.13 1.36 -6.92
CA SER A 163 -2.45 1.51 -8.21
C SER A 163 -1.18 0.64 -8.27
N VAL A 164 -1.35 -0.67 -8.36
CA VAL A 164 -0.24 -1.62 -8.24
C VAL A 164 -0.27 -2.74 -9.27
N PHE A 165 0.92 -3.17 -9.68
CA PHE A 165 1.18 -4.42 -10.39
C PHE A 165 2.05 -5.29 -9.49
N GLN A 166 1.57 -6.46 -9.08
CA GLN A 166 2.26 -7.30 -8.11
C GLN A 166 2.68 -8.61 -8.76
N ILE A 167 3.91 -9.05 -8.44
CA ILE A 167 4.49 -10.30 -8.94
C ILE A 167 4.90 -11.15 -7.74
N ALA A 168 4.29 -12.32 -7.58
CA ALA A 168 4.69 -13.29 -6.57
C ALA A 168 5.44 -14.44 -7.21
N ALA A 169 6.55 -14.86 -6.57
CA ALA A 169 7.34 -16.00 -6.97
C ALA A 169 8.02 -16.66 -5.76
N HIS A 170 8.24 -17.96 -5.85
CA HIS A 170 8.89 -18.76 -4.82
C HIS A 170 10.41 -18.55 -4.86
N GLU A 171 11.02 -18.25 -3.73
CA GLU A 171 12.44 -17.86 -3.69
C GLU A 171 13.40 -18.96 -4.15
N GLU A 172 13.17 -20.20 -3.74
CA GLU A 172 14.07 -21.31 -4.13
C GLU A 172 13.86 -21.75 -5.58
N SER A 173 12.60 -21.93 -6.03
CA SER A 173 12.32 -22.50 -7.35
C SER A 173 12.43 -21.49 -8.49
N PHE A 174 12.06 -20.24 -8.28
CA PHE A 174 12.13 -19.18 -9.29
C PHE A 174 13.40 -18.34 -9.16
N GLY A 175 13.85 -18.10 -7.95
CA GLY A 175 14.99 -17.25 -7.63
C GLY A 175 14.61 -15.82 -7.28
N LEU A 176 15.07 -15.35 -6.11
CA LEU A 176 14.80 -13.97 -5.67
C LEU A 176 15.39 -12.94 -6.65
N ALA A 177 16.62 -13.13 -7.11
CA ALA A 177 17.25 -12.19 -8.06
C ALA A 177 16.45 -12.07 -9.36
N ARG A 178 15.97 -13.20 -9.91
CA ARG A 178 15.12 -13.21 -11.10
C ARG A 178 13.77 -12.50 -10.89
N LEU A 179 13.16 -12.66 -9.70
CA LEU A 179 11.93 -11.94 -9.35
C LEU A 179 12.17 -10.42 -9.32
N LEU A 180 13.28 -9.97 -8.75
CA LEU A 180 13.60 -8.55 -8.68
C LEU A 180 13.85 -7.97 -10.07
N GLU A 181 14.61 -8.64 -10.92
CA GLU A 181 14.82 -8.24 -12.32
C GLU A 181 13.51 -8.19 -13.11
N LEU A 182 12.64 -9.19 -12.93
CA LEU A 182 11.31 -9.22 -13.53
C LEU A 182 10.47 -8.00 -13.10
N CYS A 183 10.55 -7.57 -11.85
CA CYS A 183 9.86 -6.40 -11.37
C CYS A 183 10.42 -5.09 -11.95
N GLU A 184 11.71 -5.01 -12.24
CA GLU A 184 12.31 -3.86 -12.94
C GLU A 184 11.79 -3.76 -14.38
N ILE A 185 11.75 -4.88 -15.11
CA ILE A 185 11.15 -4.94 -16.45
C ILE A 185 9.66 -4.56 -16.40
N ALA A 186 8.93 -5.08 -15.43
CA ALA A 186 7.52 -4.74 -15.25
C ALA A 186 7.32 -3.25 -14.95
N ARG A 187 8.22 -2.62 -14.14
CA ARG A 187 8.14 -1.19 -13.82
C ARG A 187 8.19 -0.33 -15.09
N GLU A 188 9.10 -0.62 -16.01
CA GLU A 188 9.19 0.09 -17.28
C GLU A 188 7.92 -0.08 -18.13
N LEU A 189 7.36 -1.29 -18.16
CA LEU A 189 6.18 -1.58 -18.96
C LEU A 189 4.91 -0.89 -18.44
N VAL A 190 4.73 -0.83 -17.11
CA VAL A 190 3.52 -0.25 -16.53
C VAL A 190 3.54 1.27 -16.44
N ASP A 191 4.65 1.94 -16.79
CA ASP A 191 4.71 3.40 -16.86
C ASP A 191 3.69 3.98 -17.84
N THR A 192 3.47 3.32 -18.95
CA THR A 192 2.46 3.73 -19.96
C THR A 192 1.02 3.63 -19.45
N TYR A 193 0.81 2.90 -18.35
CA TYR A 193 -0.49 2.74 -17.69
C TYR A 193 -0.64 3.64 -16.47
N ASN A 194 0.34 4.50 -16.20
CA ASN A 194 0.37 5.40 -15.04
C ASN A 194 0.17 4.68 -13.68
N VAL A 195 0.72 3.47 -13.55
CA VAL A 195 0.62 2.66 -12.33
C VAL A 195 1.69 3.09 -11.32
N GLY A 196 1.26 3.35 -10.09
CA GLY A 196 2.10 3.91 -9.04
C GLY A 196 3.24 2.99 -8.57
N ARG A 197 3.00 1.67 -8.49
CA ARG A 197 4.00 0.71 -7.99
C ARG A 197 4.00 -0.61 -8.73
N VAL A 198 5.20 -1.20 -8.84
CA VAL A 198 5.37 -2.65 -9.02
C VAL A 198 5.87 -3.24 -7.71
N ILE A 199 5.34 -4.39 -7.27
CA ILE A 199 5.70 -5.00 -6.01
C ILE A 199 6.21 -6.42 -6.23
N ALA A 200 7.45 -6.68 -5.83
CA ALA A 200 7.96 -8.03 -5.67
C ALA A 200 7.38 -8.66 -4.39
N ARG A 201 6.71 -9.80 -4.54
CA ARG A 201 6.11 -10.58 -3.44
C ARG A 201 6.75 -11.96 -3.35
N PRO A 202 7.99 -12.05 -2.88
CA PRO A 202 8.62 -13.33 -2.69
C PRO A 202 7.91 -14.15 -1.60
N PHE A 203 7.86 -15.46 -1.82
CA PHE A 203 7.33 -16.41 -0.85
C PHE A 203 8.19 -17.67 -0.84
N ASP A 204 8.02 -18.49 0.20
CA ASP A 204 8.78 -19.71 0.41
C ASP A 204 7.93 -20.76 1.14
N GLY A 205 8.45 -21.97 1.28
CA GLY A 205 7.81 -23.06 2.01
C GLY A 205 7.29 -24.19 1.11
N PRO A 206 6.89 -25.30 1.71
CA PRO A 206 6.37 -26.45 0.98
C PRO A 206 4.93 -26.24 0.50
N SER A 207 4.51 -27.07 -0.45
CA SER A 207 3.13 -27.14 -0.94
C SER A 207 2.11 -27.12 0.23
N GLY A 208 1.09 -26.26 0.10
CA GLY A 208 0.04 -26.08 1.10
C GLY A 208 0.45 -25.24 2.32
N SER A 209 1.70 -24.80 2.44
CA SER A 209 2.22 -24.04 3.58
C SER A 209 3.12 -22.87 3.16
N TYR A 210 2.80 -22.25 2.02
CA TYR A 210 3.53 -21.11 1.52
C TYR A 210 3.37 -19.88 2.43
N VAL A 211 4.50 -19.22 2.71
CA VAL A 211 4.56 -17.99 3.51
C VAL A 211 5.32 -16.91 2.76
N ARG A 212 4.85 -15.67 2.86
CA ARG A 212 5.57 -14.52 2.30
C ARG A 212 6.85 -14.28 3.10
N THR A 213 7.95 -14.03 2.41
CA THR A 213 9.23 -13.71 3.05
C THR A 213 9.35 -12.20 3.32
N GLY A 214 10.39 -11.83 4.05
CA GLY A 214 10.74 -10.43 4.32
C GLY A 214 11.42 -9.70 3.15
N ASN A 215 11.72 -10.42 2.05
CA ASN A 215 12.45 -9.87 0.89
C ASN A 215 11.54 -9.12 -0.11
N ARG A 216 10.36 -8.67 0.35
CA ARG A 216 9.50 -7.78 -0.43
C ARG A 216 10.26 -6.53 -0.88
N ARG A 217 10.05 -6.13 -2.14
CA ARG A 217 10.57 -4.89 -2.67
C ARG A 217 9.50 -4.17 -3.48
N ASP A 218 9.36 -2.88 -3.24
CA ASP A 218 8.43 -2.01 -3.96
C ASP A 218 9.23 -1.11 -4.92
N TYR A 219 8.84 -1.12 -6.19
CA TYR A 219 9.36 -0.27 -7.25
C TYR A 219 8.33 0.83 -7.51
N SER A 220 8.40 1.88 -6.73
CA SER A 220 7.50 3.03 -6.81
C SER A 220 8.01 4.07 -7.79
N LEU A 221 7.09 4.84 -8.37
CA LEU A 221 7.46 6.11 -8.99
C LEU A 221 8.11 7.02 -7.93
N PRO A 222 9.06 7.87 -8.28
CA PRO A 222 9.56 8.89 -7.37
C PRO A 222 8.52 10.00 -7.16
N PRO A 223 8.59 10.75 -6.05
CA PRO A 223 7.75 11.92 -5.86
C PRO A 223 8.02 12.95 -6.98
N PRO A 224 6.97 13.66 -7.48
CA PRO A 224 7.13 14.59 -8.59
C PRO A 224 7.94 15.84 -8.26
N GLU A 225 8.11 16.14 -6.98
CA GLU A 225 8.88 17.27 -6.48
C GLU A 225 9.69 16.87 -5.23
N PRO A 226 10.71 17.64 -4.83
CA PRO A 226 11.43 17.42 -3.59
C PRO A 226 10.50 17.49 -2.38
N THR A 227 10.53 16.45 -1.56
CA THR A 227 9.75 16.31 -0.34
C THR A 227 10.32 17.13 0.82
N LEU A 228 9.61 17.15 1.95
CA LEU A 228 10.15 17.70 3.20
C LEU A 228 11.48 17.06 3.59
N LEU A 229 11.67 15.77 3.32
CA LEU A 229 12.90 15.06 3.67
C LEU A 229 14.10 15.55 2.84
N ASP A 230 13.87 15.92 1.57
CA ASP A 230 14.91 16.46 0.69
C ASP A 230 15.24 17.92 1.03
N ARG A 231 14.25 18.68 1.51
CA ARG A 231 14.39 20.11 1.85
C ARG A 231 14.88 20.37 3.27
N PHE A 232 14.93 19.33 4.11
CA PHE A 232 15.34 19.46 5.49
C PHE A 232 16.87 19.58 5.58
N ASP A 233 17.35 20.73 6.10
CA ASP A 233 18.78 20.97 6.36
C ASP A 233 19.21 20.24 7.63
N GLY A 234 19.46 18.94 7.51
CA GLY A 234 19.84 18.09 8.63
C GLY A 234 19.84 16.61 8.27
N LYS A 235 20.20 15.78 9.23
CA LYS A 235 20.16 14.33 9.04
C LYS A 235 18.75 13.81 9.16
N THR A 236 18.23 13.20 8.10
CA THR A 236 16.98 12.42 8.09
C THR A 236 17.27 10.93 8.26
N VAL A 237 16.40 10.22 8.99
CA VAL A 237 16.47 8.77 9.19
C VAL A 237 15.07 8.20 9.03
N SER A 238 14.89 7.26 8.11
CA SER A 238 13.66 6.47 7.96
C SER A 238 13.83 5.14 8.67
N ILE A 239 12.77 4.67 9.33
CA ILE A 239 12.72 3.38 10.02
C ILE A 239 11.38 2.74 9.65
N GLY A 240 11.42 1.51 9.08
CA GLY A 240 10.24 0.75 8.68
C GLY A 240 10.49 -0.11 7.47
#